data_518f5c4e49ff5f83e12a6003c8ea5cd0
#
_entry.id   518f5c4e49ff5f83e12a6003c8ea5cd0
#
_cell.length_a   1.000
_cell.length_b   1.000
_cell.length_c   1.000
_cell.angle_alpha   90.00
_cell.angle_beta   90.00
_cell.angle_gamma   90.00
#
_symmetry.space_group_name_H-M   'P 1'
#
loop_
_entity.id
_entity.type
_entity.pdbx_description
1 polymer ?
#
loop_
_entity_poly.entity_id
_entity_poly.type
_entity_poly.pdbx_seq_one_letter_code
_entity_poly.pdbx_strand_id
1 'polypeptide(L)'
;MISLLDFSLIIMVLAFIPCIYRIIKGPTIADRVISLDALTTVIIVMLGAYSYDHNSAFFMDVALVLAVISFVGTVTVAKYLDEGVVL
;
A
#
# COMPACT_ATOMS: atom_id res chain seq x y z
N MET A 1 23.12 13.78 7.29
CA MET A 1 22.16 14.06 8.37
C MET A 1 20.78 13.54 8.02
N ILE A 2 20.12 12.90 8.96
CA ILE A 2 18.80 12.33 8.71
C ILE A 2 17.75 13.42 8.85
N SER A 3 16.99 13.65 7.79
CA SER A 3 15.90 14.60 7.80
C SER A 3 14.63 13.96 8.35
N LEU A 4 13.61 14.77 8.59
CA LEU A 4 12.32 14.26 9.02
C LEU A 4 11.75 13.31 7.96
N LEU A 5 11.96 13.63 6.69
CA LEU A 5 11.49 12.77 5.60
C LEU A 5 12.19 11.42 5.61
N ASP A 6 13.51 11.42 5.83
CA ASP A 6 14.28 10.16 5.92
C ASP A 6 13.78 9.31 7.08
N PHE A 7 13.52 9.95 8.21
CA PHE A 7 13.00 9.25 9.38
C PHE A 7 11.64 8.62 9.09
N SER A 8 10.79 9.35 8.38
CA SER A 8 9.47 8.85 8.00
C SER A 8 9.57 7.64 7.09
N LEU A 9 10.51 7.67 6.13
CA LEU A 9 10.70 6.55 5.22
C LEU A 9 11.18 5.30 5.96
N ILE A 10 12.04 5.47 6.96
CA ILE A 10 12.51 4.35 7.78
C ILE A 10 11.33 3.72 8.52
N ILE A 11 10.47 4.54 9.11
CA ILE A 11 9.29 4.03 9.82
C ILE A 11 8.37 3.28 8.86
N MET A 12 8.18 3.78 7.65
CA MET A 12 7.34 3.11 6.66
C MET A 12 7.89 1.75 6.27
N VAL A 13 9.21 1.66 6.11
CA VAL A 13 9.85 0.38 5.81
C VAL A 13 9.64 -0.61 6.95
N LEU A 14 9.78 -0.14 8.19
CA LEU A 14 9.56 -1.00 9.35
C LEU A 14 8.11 -1.46 9.44
N ALA A 15 7.17 -0.67 8.92
CA ALA A 15 5.76 -1.04 8.91
C ALA A 15 5.48 -2.22 7.96
N PHE A 16 6.36 -2.50 7.02
CA PHE A 16 6.19 -3.66 6.13
C PHE A 16 6.22 -4.98 6.89
N ILE A 17 7.00 -5.05 7.97
CA ILE A 17 7.21 -6.30 8.69
C ILE A 17 5.89 -6.87 9.22
N PRO A 18 5.08 -6.12 9.99
CA PRO A 18 3.80 -6.66 10.45
C PRO A 18 2.81 -6.91 9.32
N CYS A 19 2.86 -6.11 8.26
CA CYS A 19 1.98 -6.33 7.11
C CYS A 19 2.28 -7.67 6.43
N ILE A 20 3.56 -7.94 6.20
CA ILE A 20 3.97 -9.21 5.59
C ILE A 20 3.61 -10.37 6.48
N TYR A 21 3.83 -10.23 7.79
CA TYR A 21 3.46 -11.28 8.74
C TYR A 21 1.97 -11.60 8.63
N ARG A 22 1.12 -10.59 8.58
CA ARG A 22 -0.32 -10.78 8.52
C ARG A 22 -0.75 -11.40 7.20
N ILE A 23 -0.07 -11.08 6.11
CA ILE A 23 -0.37 -11.67 4.82
C ILE A 23 -0.11 -13.17 4.84
N ILE A 24 0.96 -13.59 5.49
CA ILE A 24 1.33 -15.00 5.56
C ILE A 24 0.50 -15.74 6.59
N LYS A 25 0.27 -15.15 7.75
CA LYS A 25 -0.35 -15.81 8.89
C LYS A 25 -1.79 -15.40 9.14
N GLY A 26 -2.36 -14.58 8.29
CA GLY A 26 -3.74 -14.14 8.48
C GLY A 26 -4.70 -15.34 8.51
N PRO A 27 -5.61 -15.39 9.49
CA PRO A 27 -6.51 -16.54 9.63
C PRO A 27 -7.57 -16.61 8.55
N THR A 28 -7.94 -15.48 7.96
CA THR A 28 -8.96 -15.46 6.91
C THR A 28 -8.45 -14.77 5.67
N ILE A 29 -9.16 -14.97 4.56
CA ILE A 29 -8.84 -14.29 3.31
C ILE A 29 -9.02 -12.78 3.48
N ALA A 30 -10.04 -12.37 4.22
CA ALA A 30 -10.29 -10.95 4.46
C ALA A 30 -9.11 -10.29 5.20
N ASP A 31 -8.56 -10.97 6.21
CA ASP A 31 -7.41 -10.44 6.94
C ASP A 31 -6.21 -10.27 6.03
N ARG A 32 -5.98 -11.22 5.15
CA ARG A 32 -4.85 -11.17 4.20
C ARG A 32 -5.02 -10.03 3.21
N VAL A 33 -6.23 -9.86 2.71
CA VAL A 33 -6.52 -8.79 1.73
C VAL A 33 -6.36 -7.43 2.35
N ILE A 34 -6.83 -7.25 3.58
CA ILE A 34 -6.69 -5.98 4.29
C ILE A 34 -5.20 -5.66 4.52
N SER A 35 -4.41 -6.67 4.87
CA SER A 35 -2.98 -6.49 5.06
C SER A 35 -2.26 -6.14 3.77
N LEU A 36 -2.66 -6.75 2.67
CA LEU A 36 -2.10 -6.43 1.36
C LEU A 36 -2.44 -4.99 0.97
N ASP A 37 -3.67 -4.56 1.25
CA ASP A 37 -4.08 -3.19 0.99
C ASP A 37 -3.24 -2.20 1.80
N ALA A 38 -3.01 -2.50 3.07
CA ALA A 38 -2.18 -1.65 3.93
C ALA A 38 -0.75 -1.58 3.39
N LEU A 39 -0.20 -2.70 2.94
CA LEU A 39 1.14 -2.74 2.37
C LEU A 39 1.21 -1.87 1.11
N THR A 40 0.21 -2.00 0.23
CA THR A 40 0.15 -1.20 -0.99
C THR A 40 0.05 0.29 -0.66
N THR A 41 -0.75 0.65 0.34
CA THR A 41 -0.88 2.04 0.76
C THR A 41 0.46 2.60 1.22
N VAL A 42 1.22 1.83 1.99
CA VAL A 42 2.54 2.27 2.44
C VAL A 42 3.46 2.50 1.24
N ILE A 43 3.42 1.61 0.26
CA ILE A 43 4.23 1.75 -0.96
C ILE A 43 3.85 3.03 -1.70
N ILE A 44 2.57 3.32 -1.82
CA ILE A 44 2.10 4.53 -2.51
C ILE A 44 2.59 5.78 -1.80
N VAL A 45 2.50 5.81 -0.48
CA VAL A 45 2.97 6.95 0.30
C VAL A 45 4.49 7.10 0.18
N MET A 46 5.22 5.99 0.17
CA MET A 46 6.67 6.03 -0.01
C MET A 46 7.06 6.60 -1.36
N LEU A 47 6.34 6.23 -2.42
CA LEU A 47 6.59 6.78 -3.74
C LEU A 47 6.31 8.28 -3.77
N GLY A 48 5.23 8.71 -3.13
CA GLY A 48 4.91 10.12 -3.04
C GLY A 48 5.99 10.91 -2.31
N ALA A 49 6.46 10.37 -1.19
CA ALA A 49 7.50 11.02 -0.40
C ALA A 49 8.82 11.07 -1.19
N TYR A 50 9.16 10.00 -1.89
CA TYR A 50 10.36 9.97 -2.71
C TYR A 50 10.27 10.99 -3.83
N SER A 51 9.11 11.08 -4.46
CA SER A 51 8.88 12.06 -5.52
C SER A 51 9.07 13.48 -5.01
N TYR A 52 8.56 13.77 -3.84
CA TYR A 52 8.71 15.09 -3.22
C TYR A 52 10.17 15.41 -2.95
N ASP A 53 10.90 14.44 -2.39
CA ASP A 53 12.29 14.64 -1.99
C ASP A 53 13.19 14.85 -3.21
N HIS A 54 12.88 14.17 -4.32
CA HIS A 54 13.72 14.22 -5.53
C HIS A 54 13.14 15.07 -6.65
N ASN A 55 12.03 15.77 -6.39
CA ASN A 55 11.36 16.61 -7.38
C ASN A 55 11.09 15.84 -8.68
N SER A 56 10.65 14.60 -8.55
CA SER A 56 10.39 13.76 -9.72
C SER A 56 8.90 13.57 -9.92
N ALA A 57 8.36 14.18 -10.97
CA ALA A 57 6.94 14.00 -11.30
C ALA A 57 6.63 12.58 -11.73
N PHE A 58 7.62 11.86 -12.25
CA PHE A 58 7.41 10.47 -12.67
C PHE A 58 6.94 9.61 -11.53
N PHE A 59 7.61 9.70 -10.37
CA PHE A 59 7.23 8.86 -9.22
C PHE A 59 5.87 9.25 -8.67
N MET A 60 5.50 10.51 -8.75
CA MET A 60 4.17 10.94 -8.33
C MET A 60 3.10 10.38 -9.24
N ASP A 61 3.36 10.37 -10.55
CA ASP A 61 2.42 9.78 -11.50
C ASP A 61 2.24 8.29 -11.25
N VAL A 62 3.32 7.57 -10.97
CA VAL A 62 3.25 6.15 -10.64
C VAL A 62 2.43 5.95 -9.37
N ALA A 63 2.63 6.79 -8.36
CA ALA A 63 1.87 6.69 -7.12
C ALA A 63 0.37 6.88 -7.36
N LEU A 64 0.00 7.84 -8.19
CA LEU A 64 -1.40 8.09 -8.50
C LEU A 64 -2.03 6.92 -9.24
N VAL A 65 -1.32 6.34 -10.20
CA VAL A 65 -1.81 5.18 -10.94
C VAL A 65 -1.99 3.99 -9.98
N LEU A 66 -1.02 3.75 -9.12
CA LEU A 66 -1.13 2.67 -8.13
C LEU A 66 -2.30 2.89 -7.18
N ALA A 67 -2.55 4.15 -6.80
CA ALA A 67 -3.67 4.46 -5.91
C ALA A 67 -5.01 4.09 -6.57
N VAL A 68 -5.17 4.43 -7.85
CA VAL A 68 -6.39 4.11 -8.57
C VAL A 68 -6.55 2.60 -8.73
N ILE A 69 -5.49 1.91 -9.12
CA ILE A 69 -5.52 0.47 -9.29
C ILE A 69 -5.82 -0.23 -7.97
N SER A 70 -5.22 0.24 -6.89
CA SER A 70 -5.45 -0.33 -5.57
C SER A 70 -6.89 -0.14 -5.12
N PHE A 71 -7.46 1.03 -5.38
CA PHE A 71 -8.85 1.29 -5.04
C PHE A 71 -9.79 0.33 -5.77
N VAL A 72 -9.60 0.19 -7.08
CA VAL A 72 -10.42 -0.72 -7.88
C VAL A 72 -10.25 -2.15 -7.41
N GLY A 73 -9.00 -2.55 -7.13
CA GLY A 73 -8.73 -3.90 -6.65
C GLY A 73 -9.41 -4.19 -5.32
N THR A 74 -9.35 -3.24 -4.39
CA THR A 74 -9.98 -3.40 -3.08
C THR A 74 -11.49 -3.51 -3.19
N VAL A 75 -12.10 -2.68 -4.01
CA VAL A 75 -13.55 -2.72 -4.23
C VAL A 75 -13.95 -4.05 -4.86
N THR A 76 -13.19 -4.52 -5.84
CA THR A 76 -13.46 -5.79 -6.51
C THR A 76 -13.38 -6.96 -5.53
N VAL A 77 -12.35 -6.99 -4.70
CA VAL A 77 -12.18 -8.06 -3.72
C VAL A 77 -13.29 -7.99 -2.67
N ALA A 78 -13.63 -6.79 -2.21
CA ALA A 78 -14.69 -6.63 -1.23
C ALA A 78 -16.02 -7.15 -1.78
N LYS A 79 -16.31 -6.87 -3.04
CA LYS A 79 -17.53 -7.36 -3.67
C LYS A 79 -17.50 -8.87 -3.81
N TYR A 80 -16.35 -9.44 -4.15
CA TYR A 80 -16.22 -10.89 -4.25
C TYR A 80 -16.48 -11.55 -2.90
N LEU A 81 -15.94 -10.99 -1.82
CA LEU A 81 -16.14 -11.55 -0.49
C LEU A 81 -17.57 -11.44 -0.02
N ASP A 82 -18.27 -10.39 -0.44
CA ASP A 82 -19.65 -10.14 -0.02
C ASP A 82 -20.66 -10.93 -0.86
N GLU A 83 -20.50 -10.90 -2.18
CA GLU A 83 -21.49 -11.46 -3.10
C GLU A 83 -21.02 -12.72 -3.82
N GLY A 84 -19.74 -13.03 -3.73
CA GLY A 84 -19.18 -14.18 -4.42
C GLY A 84 -18.93 -13.96 -5.91
N VAL A 85 -19.06 -12.72 -6.39
CA VAL A 85 -18.83 -12.40 -7.80
C VAL A 85 -17.94 -11.17 -7.90
N VAL A 86 -17.15 -11.13 -8.97
CA VAL A 86 -16.21 -10.04 -9.20
C VAL A 86 -16.90 -8.82 -9.82
N LEU A 87 -17.90 -9.04 -10.63
CA LEU A 87 -18.63 -7.95 -11.29
C LEU A 87 -20.05 -7.81 -10.76
#